data_5458c6a3be7d251300892e8ffb89abd0
#
_entry.id   5458c6a3be7d251300892e8ffb89abd0
#
_cell.length_a   1.000
_cell.length_b   1.000
_cell.length_c   1.000
_cell.angle_alpha   90.00
_cell.angle_beta   90.00
_cell.angle_gamma   90.00
#
_symmetry.space_group_name_H-M   'P 1'
#
loop_
_entity.id
_entity.type
_entity.pdbx_description
1 polymer ?
#
loop_
_entity_poly.entity_id
_entity_poly.type
_entity_poly.pdbx_seq_one_letter_code
_entity_poly.pdbx_strand_id
1 'polypeptide(L)'
;MQINAMLSALFAAAASGAAVKSRDAVLYDISGFTAFCVPHSVQCGYGFRVIPSTAAPGSNGTICGNLINGPDILPPLPLTACFDAAFAYSIAIADGGLTVTVTSALDPSTNITGSHTATADQFYIYNGGTTMSQTYDGPTNFTIATTEVAV
;
A
#
# COMPACT_ATOMS: atom_id res chain seq x y z
N MET A 1 71.56 -5.74 39.02
CA MET A 1 70.19 -6.30 39.09
C MET A 1 69.24 -5.23 38.62
N GLN A 2 68.84 -5.26 37.34
CA GLN A 2 67.88 -4.27 36.77
C GLN A 2 66.57 -4.97 36.53
N ILE A 3 65.50 -4.41 37.15
CA ILE A 3 64.15 -4.91 37.03
C ILE A 3 63.45 -3.99 36.00
N ASN A 4 63.21 -4.54 34.82
CA ASN A 4 62.38 -3.84 33.78
C ASN A 4 60.90 -4.06 34.09
N ALA A 5 60.22 -2.98 34.44
CA ALA A 5 58.76 -2.96 34.54
C ALA A 5 58.15 -2.68 33.16
N MET A 6 57.52 -3.69 32.55
CA MET A 6 56.71 -3.52 31.35
C MET A 6 55.33 -2.94 31.74
N LEU A 7 55.07 -1.75 31.22
CA LEU A 7 53.76 -1.09 31.35
C LEU A 7 52.86 -1.54 30.22
N SER A 8 51.88 -2.43 30.51
CA SER A 8 50.88 -2.86 29.54
C SER A 8 49.76 -1.83 29.52
N ALA A 9 49.64 -1.07 28.43
CA ALA A 9 48.50 -0.16 28.19
C ALA A 9 47.34 -0.98 27.62
N LEU A 10 46.24 -1.11 28.39
CA LEU A 10 44.97 -1.60 27.91
C LEU A 10 44.23 -0.48 27.15
N PHE A 11 44.09 -0.63 25.84
CA PHE A 11 43.17 0.18 25.05
C PHE A 11 41.77 -0.38 25.21
N ALA A 12 40.92 0.29 25.95
CA ALA A 12 39.48 0.04 25.97
C ALA A 12 38.86 0.68 24.71
N ALA A 13 38.54 -0.11 23.70
CA ALA A 13 37.73 0.34 22.57
C ALA A 13 36.29 0.52 23.02
N ALA A 14 35.86 1.76 23.19
CA ALA A 14 34.45 2.10 23.37
C ALA A 14 33.74 1.89 22.04
N ALA A 15 33.04 0.76 21.89
CA ALA A 15 32.09 0.56 20.82
C ALA A 15 30.86 1.45 21.09
N SER A 16 30.84 2.65 20.50
CA SER A 16 29.63 3.47 20.44
C SER A 16 28.65 2.79 19.47
N GLY A 17 27.84 1.89 20.01
CA GLY A 17 26.67 1.37 19.32
C GLY A 17 25.69 2.51 19.09
N ALA A 18 25.68 3.07 17.88
CA ALA A 18 24.60 3.94 17.45
C ALA A 18 23.31 3.12 17.51
N ALA A 19 22.45 3.45 18.45
CA ALA A 19 21.11 2.88 18.51
C ALA A 19 20.40 3.29 17.22
N VAL A 20 20.25 2.35 16.30
CA VAL A 20 19.40 2.51 15.12
C VAL A 20 17.98 2.64 15.67
N LYS A 21 17.46 3.86 15.71
CA LYS A 21 16.09 4.14 16.08
C LYS A 21 15.22 3.47 15.02
N SER A 22 14.62 2.33 15.36
CA SER A 22 13.61 1.68 14.53
C SER A 22 12.53 2.72 14.23
N ARG A 23 12.36 3.11 12.97
CA ARG A 23 11.19 3.89 12.55
C ARG A 23 9.99 2.99 12.69
N ASP A 24 8.95 3.47 13.37
CA ASP A 24 7.67 2.77 13.36
C ASP A 24 7.21 2.64 11.90
N ALA A 25 6.81 1.42 11.53
CA ALA A 25 6.31 1.16 10.17
C ALA A 25 5.11 2.07 9.89
N VAL A 26 5.12 2.76 8.76
CA VAL A 26 3.97 3.54 8.32
C VAL A 26 2.84 2.57 7.97
N LEU A 27 1.63 2.91 8.38
CA LEU A 27 0.41 2.19 7.99
C LEU A 27 -0.41 3.07 7.06
N TYR A 28 -1.15 2.46 6.14
CA TYR A 28 -2.16 3.16 5.36
C TYR A 28 -3.54 2.71 5.82
N ASP A 29 -4.32 3.62 6.38
CA ASP A 29 -5.73 3.40 6.63
C ASP A 29 -6.51 3.69 5.36
N ILE A 30 -7.17 2.65 4.85
CA ILE A 30 -8.01 2.71 3.67
C ILE A 30 -9.47 2.85 4.11
N SER A 31 -10.16 3.80 3.51
CA SER A 31 -11.59 3.99 3.78
C SER A 31 -12.39 4.15 2.50
N GLY A 32 -13.62 3.63 2.53
CA GLY A 32 -14.55 3.69 1.42
C GLY A 32 -14.07 2.95 0.17
N PHE A 33 -13.36 1.80 0.33
CA PHE A 33 -12.91 1.02 -0.81
C PHE A 33 -14.09 0.50 -1.61
N THR A 34 -14.06 0.77 -2.91
CA THR A 34 -15.04 0.31 -3.90
C THR A 34 -14.34 -0.20 -5.15
N ALA A 35 -14.89 -1.27 -5.72
CA ALA A 35 -14.49 -1.79 -7.03
C ALA A 35 -15.75 -2.35 -7.72
N PHE A 36 -16.07 -1.85 -8.89
CA PHE A 36 -17.32 -2.22 -9.57
C PHE A 36 -17.21 -2.05 -11.08
N CYS A 37 -18.00 -2.84 -11.80
CA CYS A 37 -18.26 -2.61 -13.22
C CYS A 37 -19.72 -2.15 -13.39
N VAL A 38 -19.89 -1.14 -14.23
CA VAL A 38 -21.24 -0.55 -14.46
C VAL A 38 -22.04 -1.47 -15.40
N PRO A 39 -23.21 -1.96 -14.98
CA PRO A 39 -24.05 -2.76 -15.84
C PRO A 39 -24.42 -2.01 -17.15
N HIS A 40 -24.45 -2.72 -18.26
CA HIS A 40 -24.72 -2.16 -19.60
C HIS A 40 -23.72 -1.07 -20.05
N SER A 41 -22.52 -1.07 -19.50
CA SER A 41 -21.45 -0.14 -19.85
C SER A 41 -20.13 -0.91 -19.99
N VAL A 42 -19.19 -0.31 -20.68
CA VAL A 42 -17.81 -0.82 -20.77
C VAL A 42 -16.91 -0.24 -19.68
N GLN A 43 -17.49 0.34 -18.64
CA GLN A 43 -16.73 1.03 -17.59
C GLN A 43 -16.71 0.23 -16.29
N CYS A 44 -15.50 0.10 -15.74
CA CYS A 44 -15.27 -0.36 -14.38
C CYS A 44 -14.59 0.74 -13.58
N GLY A 45 -14.82 0.80 -12.27
CA GLY A 45 -14.29 1.83 -11.39
C GLY A 45 -13.63 1.26 -10.15
N TYR A 46 -12.61 1.94 -9.70
CA TYR A 46 -11.96 1.77 -8.40
C TYR A 46 -12.01 3.09 -7.65
N GLY A 47 -12.24 3.04 -6.35
CA GLY A 47 -12.22 4.24 -5.52
C GLY A 47 -11.97 3.92 -4.06
N PHE A 48 -11.15 4.73 -3.40
CA PHE A 48 -10.88 4.66 -1.96
C PHE A 48 -10.15 5.92 -1.50
N ARG A 49 -10.01 6.06 -0.19
CA ARG A 49 -9.24 7.11 0.45
C ARG A 49 -8.08 6.49 1.22
N VAL A 50 -6.90 7.09 1.12
CA VAL A 50 -5.67 6.69 1.84
C VAL A 50 -5.35 7.74 2.89
N ILE A 51 -5.14 7.32 4.13
CA ILE A 51 -4.68 8.15 5.24
C ILE A 51 -3.44 7.47 5.82
N PRO A 52 -2.23 8.02 5.64
CA PRO A 52 -1.05 7.45 6.28
C PRO A 52 -1.09 7.69 7.79
N SER A 53 -0.58 6.75 8.59
CA SER A 53 -0.52 6.85 10.05
C SER A 53 0.33 8.05 10.54
N THR A 54 1.15 8.62 9.66
CA THR A 54 1.94 9.84 9.90
C THR A 54 1.17 11.13 9.63
N ALA A 55 -0.06 11.05 9.12
CA ALA A 55 -0.89 12.22 8.86
C ALA A 55 -1.29 12.94 10.14
N ALA A 56 -1.51 14.25 10.04
CA ALA A 56 -2.02 15.02 11.17
C ALA A 56 -3.39 14.50 11.63
N PRO A 57 -3.70 14.55 12.94
CA PRO A 57 -5.02 14.21 13.45
C PRO A 57 -6.14 14.97 12.72
N GLY A 58 -7.18 14.26 12.30
CA GLY A 58 -8.28 14.81 11.51
C GLY A 58 -8.01 15.03 10.02
N SER A 59 -6.87 14.55 9.51
CA SER A 59 -6.58 14.54 8.08
C SER A 59 -7.63 13.69 7.33
N ASN A 60 -8.11 14.22 6.21
CA ASN A 60 -8.99 13.48 5.32
C ASN A 60 -8.25 12.54 4.36
N GLY A 61 -6.90 12.57 4.36
CA GLY A 61 -6.10 11.81 3.43
C GLY A 61 -6.31 12.19 1.96
N THR A 62 -5.85 11.34 1.04
CA THR A 62 -6.01 11.53 -0.40
C THR A 62 -7.00 10.54 -1.00
N ILE A 63 -7.67 10.95 -2.08
CA ILE A 63 -8.55 10.10 -2.87
C ILE A 63 -7.73 9.42 -3.96
N CYS A 64 -7.87 8.11 -4.05
CA CYS A 64 -7.39 7.30 -5.16
C CYS A 64 -8.59 6.74 -5.89
N GLY A 65 -8.64 6.86 -7.19
CA GLY A 65 -9.75 6.33 -7.96
C GLY A 65 -9.58 6.56 -9.45
N ASN A 66 -10.18 5.69 -10.22
CA ASN A 66 -10.18 5.77 -11.67
C ASN A 66 -11.39 5.02 -12.25
N LEU A 67 -11.90 5.53 -13.36
CA LEU A 67 -12.84 4.84 -14.24
C LEU A 67 -12.08 4.39 -15.47
N ILE A 68 -12.13 3.11 -15.77
CA ILE A 68 -11.41 2.49 -16.87
C ILE A 68 -12.35 1.66 -17.75
N ASN A 69 -12.02 1.56 -19.02
CA ASN A 69 -12.73 0.65 -19.89
C ASN A 69 -12.32 -0.79 -19.57
N GLY A 70 -13.27 -1.66 -19.37
CA GLY A 70 -13.06 -3.06 -19.07
C GLY A 70 -14.18 -3.91 -19.63
N PRO A 71 -13.96 -5.22 -19.75
CA PRO A 71 -15.05 -6.16 -19.92
C PRO A 71 -15.94 -6.11 -18.65
N ASP A 72 -17.06 -6.79 -18.64
CA ASP A 72 -18.03 -6.85 -17.55
C ASP A 72 -17.45 -7.29 -16.19
N ILE A 73 -16.18 -7.63 -16.13
CA ILE A 73 -15.41 -7.99 -14.94
C ILE A 73 -14.28 -6.98 -14.71
N LEU A 74 -13.90 -6.82 -13.45
CA LEU A 74 -12.87 -5.87 -13.01
C LEU A 74 -11.52 -6.14 -13.71
N PRO A 75 -10.97 -5.18 -14.46
CA PRO A 75 -9.68 -5.33 -15.13
C PRO A 75 -8.53 -4.91 -14.19
N PRO A 76 -7.29 -5.40 -14.44
CA PRO A 76 -6.12 -4.88 -13.73
C PRO A 76 -5.90 -3.40 -14.08
N LEU A 77 -5.29 -2.66 -13.15
CA LEU A 77 -4.92 -1.27 -13.33
C LEU A 77 -3.41 -1.12 -13.09
N PRO A 78 -2.65 -0.57 -14.05
CA PRO A 78 -1.23 -0.26 -13.84
C PRO A 78 -1.08 0.82 -12.79
N LEU A 79 0.16 1.05 -12.33
CA LEU A 79 0.45 2.09 -11.35
C LEU A 79 -0.09 3.44 -11.82
N THR A 80 -0.99 4.00 -11.04
CA THR A 80 -1.76 5.21 -11.36
C THR A 80 -1.70 6.17 -10.18
N ALA A 81 -1.47 7.46 -10.44
CA ALA A 81 -1.43 8.47 -9.39
C ALA A 81 -2.82 8.66 -8.76
N CYS A 82 -2.84 8.88 -7.46
CA CYS A 82 -4.00 9.37 -6.74
C CYS A 82 -4.24 10.86 -7.01
N PHE A 83 -5.25 11.48 -6.40
CA PHE A 83 -5.51 12.91 -6.51
C PHE A 83 -4.31 13.74 -5.99
N ASP A 84 -3.70 13.31 -4.88
CA ASP A 84 -2.37 13.76 -4.49
C ASP A 84 -1.33 12.83 -5.14
N ALA A 85 -0.54 13.37 -6.06
CA ALA A 85 0.47 12.63 -6.82
C ALA A 85 1.64 12.08 -5.97
N ALA A 86 1.72 12.45 -4.67
CA ALA A 86 2.63 11.81 -3.73
C ALA A 86 2.25 10.34 -3.46
N PHE A 87 1.01 9.95 -3.78
CA PHE A 87 0.49 8.60 -3.68
C PHE A 87 0.17 8.04 -5.06
N ALA A 88 0.44 6.76 -5.24
CA ALA A 88 0.01 6.00 -6.42
C ALA A 88 -0.51 4.63 -5.99
N TYR A 89 -1.30 4.00 -6.84
CA TYR A 89 -1.83 2.68 -6.60
C TYR A 89 -1.91 1.85 -7.87
N SER A 90 -1.94 0.55 -7.71
CA SER A 90 -2.16 -0.40 -8.80
C SER A 90 -3.12 -1.50 -8.35
N ILE A 91 -3.77 -2.13 -9.31
CA ILE A 91 -4.67 -3.26 -9.09
C ILE A 91 -4.17 -4.45 -9.88
N ALA A 92 -3.93 -5.55 -9.20
CA ALA A 92 -3.66 -6.85 -9.82
C ALA A 92 -4.88 -7.77 -9.63
N ILE A 93 -5.22 -8.53 -10.66
CA ILE A 93 -6.30 -9.52 -10.62
C ILE A 93 -5.67 -10.90 -10.70
N ALA A 94 -6.01 -11.78 -9.77
CA ALA A 94 -5.57 -13.17 -9.75
C ALA A 94 -6.61 -14.04 -9.03
N ASP A 95 -6.84 -15.23 -9.52
CA ASP A 95 -7.71 -16.26 -8.91
C ASP A 95 -9.13 -15.75 -8.56
N GLY A 96 -9.67 -14.84 -9.37
CA GLY A 96 -10.97 -14.22 -9.16
C GLY A 96 -10.99 -13.15 -8.05
N GLY A 97 -9.88 -12.93 -7.40
CA GLY A 97 -9.66 -11.89 -6.38
C GLY A 97 -8.91 -10.68 -6.94
N LEU A 98 -8.66 -9.71 -6.07
CA LEU A 98 -8.03 -8.43 -6.39
C LEU A 98 -6.98 -8.10 -5.33
N THR A 99 -5.81 -7.64 -5.78
CA THR A 99 -4.81 -7.05 -4.87
C THR A 99 -4.64 -5.59 -5.21
N VAL A 100 -4.94 -4.71 -4.24
CA VAL A 100 -4.61 -3.28 -4.31
C VAL A 100 -3.25 -3.07 -3.66
N THR A 101 -2.36 -2.39 -4.38
CA THR A 101 -1.06 -1.97 -3.85
C THR A 101 -1.01 -0.45 -3.84
N VAL A 102 -0.65 0.13 -2.71
CA VAL A 102 -0.49 1.58 -2.54
C VAL A 102 0.98 1.87 -2.28
N THR A 103 1.50 2.90 -2.93
CA THR A 103 2.88 3.36 -2.77
C THR A 103 2.93 4.87 -2.60
N SER A 104 3.89 5.36 -1.82
CA SER A 104 4.26 6.77 -1.74
C SER A 104 5.76 6.92 -1.54
N ALA A 105 6.31 8.08 -1.90
CA ALA A 105 7.70 8.38 -1.62
C ALA A 105 7.90 8.64 -0.13
N LEU A 106 8.92 8.03 0.45
CA LEU A 106 9.40 8.32 1.82
C LEU A 106 10.51 9.37 1.76
N ASP A 107 11.42 9.19 0.81
CA ASP A 107 12.52 10.09 0.49
C ASP A 107 12.90 9.90 -1.00
N PRO A 108 13.86 10.68 -1.57
CA PRO A 108 14.24 10.56 -2.98
C PRO A 108 14.76 9.20 -3.43
N SER A 109 15.16 8.34 -2.50
CA SER A 109 15.75 7.01 -2.77
C SER A 109 14.91 5.85 -2.26
N THR A 110 13.81 6.13 -1.56
CA THR A 110 13.02 5.10 -0.86
C THR A 110 11.53 5.38 -1.02
N ASN A 111 10.81 4.37 -1.47
CA ASN A 111 9.35 4.35 -1.42
C ASN A 111 8.88 3.50 -0.25
N ILE A 112 7.68 3.79 0.25
CA ILE A 112 6.92 2.89 1.11
C ILE A 112 5.77 2.31 0.29
N THR A 113 5.59 1.00 0.39
CA THR A 113 4.55 0.29 -0.35
C THR A 113 3.88 -0.74 0.54
N GLY A 114 2.62 -0.97 0.31
CA GLY A 114 1.84 -1.99 0.99
C GLY A 114 0.69 -2.47 0.14
N SER A 115 0.21 -3.68 0.41
CA SER A 115 -0.84 -4.32 -0.38
C SER A 115 -1.91 -4.93 0.50
N HIS A 116 -3.14 -4.98 -0.04
CA HIS A 116 -4.26 -5.72 0.52
C HIS A 116 -4.89 -6.57 -0.57
N THR A 117 -5.21 -7.83 -0.24
CA THR A 117 -5.84 -8.75 -1.16
C THR A 117 -7.27 -9.03 -0.73
N ALA A 118 -8.21 -8.73 -1.62
CA ALA A 118 -9.59 -9.16 -1.54
C ALA A 118 -9.75 -10.48 -2.27
N THR A 119 -10.26 -11.50 -1.59
CA THR A 119 -10.45 -12.85 -2.14
C THR A 119 -11.71 -12.95 -3.00
N ALA A 120 -11.81 -13.97 -3.83
CA ALA A 120 -12.90 -14.13 -4.80
C ALA A 120 -14.31 -14.13 -4.16
N ASP A 121 -14.43 -14.62 -2.92
CA ASP A 121 -15.68 -14.64 -2.15
C ASP A 121 -16.16 -13.24 -1.71
N GLN A 122 -15.32 -12.22 -1.82
CA GLN A 122 -15.65 -10.81 -1.54
C GLN A 122 -16.17 -10.08 -2.79
N PHE A 123 -16.46 -10.80 -3.85
CA PHE A 123 -17.02 -10.22 -5.08
C PHE A 123 -18.35 -10.86 -5.43
N TYR A 124 -19.29 -10.00 -5.77
CA TYR A 124 -20.58 -10.40 -6.33
C TYR A 124 -20.56 -10.24 -7.84
N ILE A 125 -20.97 -11.30 -8.55
CA ILE A 125 -21.14 -11.26 -10.00
C ILE A 125 -22.65 -11.29 -10.31
N TYR A 126 -23.15 -10.18 -10.83
CA TYR A 126 -24.49 -10.13 -11.38
C TYR A 126 -24.48 -10.65 -12.82
N ASN A 127 -25.35 -11.61 -13.10
CA ASN A 127 -25.57 -12.14 -14.45
C ASN A 127 -27.03 -11.94 -14.84
N GLY A 128 -27.29 -10.90 -15.61
CA GLY A 128 -28.63 -10.53 -16.11
C GLY A 128 -28.95 -11.07 -17.50
N GLY A 129 -28.34 -12.19 -17.89
CA GLY A 129 -28.54 -12.82 -19.21
C GLY A 129 -27.58 -12.24 -20.26
N THR A 130 -27.86 -11.07 -20.80
CA THR A 130 -26.98 -10.40 -21.79
C THR A 130 -25.97 -9.46 -21.16
N THR A 131 -26.05 -9.26 -19.84
CA THR A 131 -25.17 -8.34 -19.10
C THR A 131 -24.63 -9.04 -17.88
N MET A 132 -23.32 -8.96 -17.72
CA MET A 132 -22.61 -9.39 -16.52
C MET A 132 -21.94 -8.18 -15.90
N SER A 133 -21.90 -8.10 -14.57
CA SER A 133 -21.13 -7.08 -13.86
C SER A 133 -20.58 -7.64 -12.57
N GLN A 134 -19.37 -7.21 -12.23
CA GLN A 134 -18.70 -7.59 -10.99
C GLN A 134 -18.65 -6.41 -10.04
N THR A 135 -18.93 -6.66 -8.76
CA THR A 135 -18.89 -5.64 -7.71
C THR A 135 -18.25 -6.21 -6.46
N TYR A 136 -17.41 -5.41 -5.84
CA TYR A 136 -16.82 -5.73 -4.54
C TYR A 136 -17.85 -5.59 -3.43
N ASP A 137 -17.95 -6.60 -2.57
CA ASP A 137 -18.89 -6.68 -1.43
C ASP A 137 -18.16 -7.02 -0.12
N GLY A 138 -16.86 -6.80 -0.06
CA GLY A 138 -16.05 -7.00 1.13
C GLY A 138 -15.99 -5.76 2.03
N PRO A 139 -15.13 -5.79 3.08
CA PRO A 139 -14.91 -4.65 3.97
C PRO A 139 -14.42 -3.41 3.21
N THR A 140 -15.13 -2.29 3.37
CA THR A 140 -14.76 -1.03 2.72
C THR A 140 -13.67 -0.25 3.45
N ASN A 141 -13.37 -0.64 4.70
CA ASN A 141 -12.33 -0.01 5.52
C ASN A 141 -11.38 -1.10 6.02
N PHE A 142 -10.08 -0.88 5.83
CA PHE A 142 -9.02 -1.78 6.27
C PHE A 142 -7.69 -1.04 6.35
N THR A 143 -6.72 -1.62 7.07
CA THR A 143 -5.39 -1.06 7.21
C THR A 143 -4.38 -1.89 6.42
N ILE A 144 -3.48 -1.22 5.72
CA ILE A 144 -2.38 -1.83 4.97
C ILE A 144 -1.07 -1.59 5.72
N ALA A 145 -0.37 -2.66 6.08
CA ALA A 145 1.00 -2.57 6.55
C ALA A 145 1.93 -2.29 5.38
N THR A 146 2.88 -1.37 5.58
CA THR A 146 3.82 -0.99 4.53
C THR A 146 5.23 -1.49 4.81
N THR A 147 6.02 -1.57 3.74
CA THR A 147 7.46 -1.86 3.77
C THR A 147 8.22 -0.80 2.97
N GLU A 148 9.46 -0.54 3.34
CA GLU A 148 10.36 0.32 2.59
C GLU A 148 10.93 -0.45 1.38
N VAL A 149 10.94 0.20 0.22
CA VAL A 149 11.47 -0.34 -1.04
C VAL A 149 12.39 0.70 -1.65
N ALA A 150 13.64 0.32 -1.95
CA ALA A 150 14.58 1.19 -2.65
C ALA A 150 14.08 1.48 -4.09
N VAL A 151 14.28 2.72 -4.55
CA VAL A 151 13.90 3.19 -5.90
C VAL A 151 15.07 3.03 -6.86
#